data_d735c092c4e7d18f435ed696b64fdad5
#
_entry.id   d735c092c4e7d18f435ed696b64fdad5
#
_cell.length_a   1.000
_cell.length_b   1.000
_cell.length_c   1.000
_cell.angle_alpha   90.00
_cell.angle_beta   90.00
_cell.angle_gamma   90.00
#
_symmetry.space_group_name_H-M   'P 1'
#
loop_
_entity.id
_entity.type
_entity.pdbx_description
1 polymer ?
#
loop_
_entity_poly.entity_id
_entity_poly.type
_entity_poly.pdbx_seq_one_letter_code
_entity_poly.pdbx_strand_id
1 'polypeptide(L)'
;LLDANYIKEQIKSKEGYQYIRSDVSNDLRTLYNTGFFTQNIRALPIKIDNNNVKLRIVLEENPPVAGFGIVGNNSVSNSEIMTILEPYIGKPQNILSINNAINEIQELYSSKGYILARVKKVADDPDGYINILIDEGVIGDIIVDGNNKTRDFIVKRNIFLKPGCVYNENTMRSDILRLMGTQAFKDVQRELKQDERTGLYDVYIAL
;
A
#
# COMPACT_ATOMS: atom_id res chain seq x y z
N LEU A 1 -9.28 -9.09 21.05
CA LEU A 1 -8.62 -10.37 21.42
C LEU A 1 -9.07 -11.44 20.44
N LEU A 2 -8.08 -12.20 19.91
CA LEU A 2 -8.35 -13.31 19.00
C LEU A 2 -8.96 -14.50 19.78
N ASP A 3 -9.88 -15.24 19.15
CA ASP A 3 -10.45 -16.44 19.75
C ASP A 3 -9.39 -17.54 19.90
N ALA A 4 -9.35 -18.19 21.07
CA ALA A 4 -8.46 -19.31 21.36
C ALA A 4 -8.67 -20.49 20.38
N ASN A 5 -9.87 -20.67 19.86
CA ASN A 5 -10.17 -21.69 18.85
C ASN A 5 -9.47 -21.40 17.52
N TYR A 6 -9.50 -20.14 17.07
CA TYR A 6 -8.75 -19.71 15.89
C TYR A 6 -7.27 -20.07 16.01
N ILE A 7 -6.65 -19.75 17.18
CA ILE A 7 -5.23 -20.06 17.42
C ILE A 7 -4.97 -21.56 17.36
N LYS A 8 -5.84 -22.37 17.98
CA LYS A 8 -5.72 -23.83 17.97
C LYS A 8 -5.87 -24.45 16.58
N GLU A 9 -6.62 -23.83 15.69
CA GLU A 9 -6.78 -24.29 14.31
C GLU A 9 -5.53 -24.07 13.46
N GLN A 10 -4.73 -23.03 13.77
CA GLN A 10 -3.52 -22.69 13.03
C GLN A 10 -2.33 -23.59 13.34
N ILE A 11 -2.35 -24.35 14.43
CA ILE A 11 -1.23 -25.17 14.90
C ILE A 11 -1.47 -26.67 14.62
N LYS A 12 -0.37 -27.41 14.39
CA LYS A 12 -0.38 -28.85 14.19
C LYS A 12 -0.35 -29.63 15.50
N SER A 13 0.28 -29.07 16.54
CA SER A 13 0.34 -29.69 17.86
C SER A 13 -1.05 -29.77 18.48
N LYS A 14 -1.59 -30.96 18.62
CA LYS A 14 -2.93 -31.22 19.17
C LYS A 14 -2.84 -32.04 20.45
N GLU A 15 -3.86 -31.88 21.27
CA GLU A 15 -4.02 -32.70 22.48
C GLU A 15 -4.17 -34.20 22.12
N GLY A 16 -3.48 -35.05 22.86
CA GLY A 16 -3.46 -36.50 22.62
C GLY A 16 -2.42 -36.98 21.59
N TYR A 17 -1.66 -36.06 20.97
CA TYR A 17 -0.59 -36.40 20.03
C TYR A 17 0.79 -36.37 20.67
N GLN A 18 1.76 -37.01 20.04
CA GLN A 18 3.15 -37.02 20.50
C GLN A 18 3.75 -35.61 20.46
N TYR A 19 4.43 -35.22 21.54
CA TYR A 19 5.21 -33.97 21.55
C TYR A 19 6.45 -34.09 20.66
N ILE A 20 6.50 -33.27 19.61
CA ILE A 20 7.64 -33.16 18.69
C ILE A 20 8.12 -31.69 18.68
N ARG A 21 9.35 -31.48 19.10
CA ARG A 21 9.91 -30.12 19.23
C ARG A 21 9.93 -29.33 17.93
N SER A 22 10.22 -30.01 16.81
CA SER A 22 10.20 -29.38 15.47
C SER A 22 8.82 -28.89 15.09
N ASP A 23 7.77 -29.66 15.39
CA ASP A 23 6.40 -29.30 15.08
C ASP A 23 5.96 -28.06 15.89
N VAL A 24 6.29 -28.04 17.18
CA VAL A 24 6.05 -26.84 18.03
C VAL A 24 6.78 -25.63 17.49
N SER A 25 8.03 -25.76 17.02
CA SER A 25 8.77 -24.65 16.41
C SER A 25 8.11 -24.14 15.13
N ASN A 26 7.59 -25.06 14.31
CA ASN A 26 6.84 -24.71 13.11
C ASN A 26 5.50 -24.05 13.43
N ASP A 27 4.82 -24.53 14.49
CA ASP A 27 3.57 -23.93 14.97
C ASP A 27 3.78 -22.48 15.41
N LEU A 28 4.84 -22.19 16.18
CA LEU A 28 5.18 -20.83 16.58
C LEU A 28 5.46 -19.94 15.37
N ARG A 29 6.16 -20.46 14.37
CA ARG A 29 6.41 -19.74 13.12
C ARG A 29 5.11 -19.48 12.33
N THR A 30 4.23 -20.47 12.28
CA THR A 30 2.92 -20.32 11.63
C THR A 30 2.09 -19.22 12.31
N LEU A 31 2.02 -19.24 13.66
CA LEU A 31 1.33 -18.22 14.43
C LEU A 31 1.93 -16.82 14.20
N TYR A 32 3.26 -16.69 14.23
CA TYR A 32 3.92 -15.42 13.90
C TYR A 32 3.58 -14.92 12.50
N ASN A 33 3.58 -15.81 11.52
CA ASN A 33 3.29 -15.49 10.13
C ASN A 33 1.82 -15.10 9.87
N THR A 34 0.91 -15.32 10.83
CA THR A 34 -0.46 -14.77 10.75
C THR A 34 -0.49 -13.24 10.83
N GLY A 35 0.59 -12.63 11.35
CA GLY A 35 0.74 -11.18 11.47
C GLY A 35 -0.01 -10.54 12.65
N PHE A 36 -0.67 -11.32 13.51
CA PHE A 36 -1.43 -10.81 14.65
C PHE A 36 -0.65 -10.69 15.95
N PHE A 37 0.54 -11.29 16.00
CA PHE A 37 1.32 -11.41 17.24
C PHE A 37 2.65 -10.68 17.14
N THR A 38 3.10 -10.16 18.27
CA THR A 38 4.45 -9.59 18.43
C THR A 38 5.51 -10.71 18.33
N GLN A 39 6.80 -10.32 18.38
CA GLN A 39 7.89 -11.30 18.43
C GLN A 39 7.94 -12.11 19.73
N ASN A 40 7.15 -11.76 20.75
CA ASN A 40 7.08 -12.44 22.04
C ASN A 40 6.23 -13.72 22.00
N ILE A 41 6.52 -14.59 21.02
CA ILE A 41 5.89 -15.90 20.90
C ILE A 41 6.83 -16.96 21.49
N ARG A 42 6.34 -17.75 22.45
CA ARG A 42 7.14 -18.81 23.07
C ARG A 42 6.30 -20.00 23.48
N ALA A 43 6.89 -21.18 23.40
CA ALA A 43 6.30 -22.42 23.87
C ALA A 43 7.06 -22.92 25.09
N LEU A 44 6.33 -23.31 26.13
CA LEU A 44 6.86 -23.82 27.38
C LEU A 44 6.32 -25.25 27.55
N PRO A 45 7.13 -26.29 27.26
CA PRO A 45 6.78 -27.66 27.56
C PRO A 45 6.95 -27.91 29.08
N ILE A 46 5.89 -28.31 29.72
CA ILE A 46 5.87 -28.63 31.16
C ILE A 46 5.67 -30.13 31.28
N LYS A 47 6.66 -30.83 31.83
CA LYS A 47 6.56 -32.26 32.08
C LYS A 47 5.57 -32.50 33.23
N ILE A 48 4.51 -33.28 32.97
CA ILE A 48 3.54 -33.67 33.99
C ILE A 48 3.98 -35.00 34.62
N ASP A 49 4.30 -36.00 33.81
CA ASP A 49 4.79 -37.30 34.21
C ASP A 49 5.76 -37.87 33.15
N ASN A 50 6.08 -39.17 33.22
CA ASN A 50 7.04 -39.78 32.30
C ASN A 50 6.52 -39.86 30.83
N ASN A 51 5.21 -39.81 30.60
CA ASN A 51 4.59 -40.00 29.32
C ASN A 51 3.83 -38.77 28.83
N ASN A 52 3.59 -37.76 29.70
CA ASN A 52 2.73 -36.62 29.39
C ASN A 52 3.47 -35.29 29.55
N VAL A 53 3.31 -34.44 28.56
CA VAL A 53 3.83 -33.08 28.54
C VAL A 53 2.67 -32.13 28.31
N LYS A 54 2.52 -31.10 29.15
CA LYS A 54 1.62 -29.98 28.92
C LYS A 54 2.36 -28.91 28.15
N LEU A 55 1.92 -28.64 26.92
CA LEU A 55 2.45 -27.55 26.09
C LEU A 55 1.69 -26.26 26.42
N ARG A 56 2.39 -25.26 26.98
CA ARG A 56 1.87 -23.92 27.17
C ARG A 56 2.46 -22.99 26.11
N ILE A 57 1.61 -22.49 25.21
CA ILE A 57 2.00 -21.47 24.24
C ILE A 57 1.63 -20.10 24.82
N VAL A 58 2.60 -19.19 24.87
CA VAL A 58 2.43 -17.81 25.33
C VAL A 58 2.54 -16.92 24.11
N LEU A 59 1.50 -16.14 23.88
CA LEU A 59 1.36 -15.22 22.75
C LEU A 59 1.11 -13.82 23.29
N GLU A 60 1.65 -12.83 22.62
CA GLU A 60 1.34 -11.43 22.84
C GLU A 60 0.76 -10.87 21.55
N GLU A 61 -0.50 -10.44 21.58
CA GLU A 61 -1.17 -9.85 20.43
C GLU A 61 -0.62 -8.45 20.15
N ASN A 62 -0.59 -8.07 18.87
CA ASN A 62 -0.30 -6.70 18.48
C ASN A 62 -1.35 -5.76 19.09
N PRO A 63 -1.01 -4.48 19.37
CA PRO A 63 -1.96 -3.51 19.86
C PRO A 63 -3.12 -3.35 18.86
N PRO A 64 -4.32 -3.00 19.33
CA PRO A 64 -5.45 -2.73 18.44
C PRO A 64 -5.19 -1.45 17.62
N VAL A 65 -5.71 -1.39 16.41
CA VAL A 65 -5.72 -0.18 15.59
C VAL A 65 -6.66 0.84 16.23
N ALA A 66 -6.13 1.94 16.74
CA ALA A 66 -6.92 3.03 17.33
C ALA A 66 -7.54 3.94 16.25
N GLY A 67 -6.86 4.08 15.10
CA GLY A 67 -7.32 4.87 13.98
C GLY A 67 -6.25 5.02 12.91
N PHE A 68 -6.57 5.80 11.88
CA PHE A 68 -5.66 6.10 10.78
C PHE A 68 -5.49 7.61 10.59
N GLY A 69 -4.25 8.03 10.42
CA GLY A 69 -3.90 9.36 9.93
C GLY A 69 -3.53 9.28 8.45
N ILE A 70 -4.12 10.13 7.61
CA ILE A 70 -3.85 10.13 6.17
C ILE A 70 -3.36 11.51 5.77
N VAL A 71 -2.22 11.55 5.09
CA VAL A 71 -1.58 12.81 4.65
C VAL A 71 -1.13 12.66 3.20
N GLY A 72 -1.28 13.74 2.42
CA GLY A 72 -0.84 13.82 1.03
C GLY A 72 -1.91 13.44 0.00
N ASN A 73 -3.11 13.10 0.42
CA ASN A 73 -4.25 12.72 -0.43
C ASN A 73 -5.09 13.95 -0.83
N ASN A 74 -4.60 14.75 -1.76
CA ASN A 74 -5.31 15.96 -2.24
C ASN A 74 -6.35 15.65 -3.31
N SER A 75 -6.14 14.58 -4.09
CA SER A 75 -6.97 14.19 -5.25
C SER A 75 -8.06 13.19 -4.90
N VAL A 76 -7.89 12.43 -3.83
CA VAL A 76 -8.86 11.47 -3.30
C VAL A 76 -9.25 11.87 -1.89
N SER A 77 -10.55 11.88 -1.60
CA SER A 77 -11.06 12.32 -0.30
C SER A 77 -10.70 11.37 0.84
N ASN A 78 -10.53 11.92 2.04
CA ASN A 78 -10.34 11.12 3.25
C ASN A 78 -11.46 10.09 3.44
N SER A 79 -12.72 10.44 3.13
CA SER A 79 -13.86 9.53 3.31
C SER A 79 -13.76 8.30 2.42
N GLU A 80 -13.29 8.43 1.18
CA GLU A 80 -13.12 7.30 0.26
C GLU A 80 -12.01 6.35 0.75
N ILE A 81 -10.89 6.90 1.21
CA ILE A 81 -9.79 6.10 1.76
C ILE A 81 -10.21 5.46 3.09
N MET A 82 -10.92 6.18 3.94
CA MET A 82 -11.42 5.65 5.21
C MET A 82 -12.41 4.51 5.03
N THR A 83 -13.19 4.47 3.95
CA THR A 83 -14.07 3.31 3.66
C THR A 83 -13.28 2.01 3.54
N ILE A 84 -12.05 2.07 3.04
CA ILE A 84 -11.14 0.92 2.96
C ILE A 84 -10.53 0.58 4.33
N LEU A 85 -10.20 1.60 5.14
CA LEU A 85 -9.46 1.45 6.38
C LEU A 85 -10.34 1.16 7.61
N GLU A 86 -11.58 1.66 7.61
CA GLU A 86 -12.54 1.54 8.73
C GLU A 86 -12.74 0.09 9.24
N PRO A 87 -12.80 -0.94 8.37
CA PRO A 87 -12.95 -2.33 8.82
C PRO A 87 -11.82 -2.85 9.72
N TYR A 88 -10.68 -2.18 9.77
CA TYR A 88 -9.52 -2.57 10.58
C TYR A 88 -9.46 -1.88 11.94
N ILE A 89 -10.24 -0.81 12.16
CA ILE A 89 -10.27 -0.09 13.44
C ILE A 89 -10.83 -0.99 14.55
N GLY A 90 -10.16 -0.97 15.70
CA GLY A 90 -10.49 -1.79 16.87
C GLY A 90 -10.02 -3.24 16.79
N LYS A 91 -9.47 -3.69 15.65
CA LYS A 91 -8.87 -5.03 15.52
C LYS A 91 -7.37 -5.00 15.84
N PRO A 92 -6.77 -6.12 16.26
CA PRO A 92 -5.32 -6.20 16.42
C PRO A 92 -4.62 -5.81 15.11
N GLN A 93 -3.55 -5.03 15.22
CA GLN A 93 -2.75 -4.67 14.06
C GLN A 93 -2.25 -5.93 13.37
N ASN A 94 -2.47 -6.01 12.06
CA ASN A 94 -2.02 -7.10 11.23
C ASN A 94 -1.34 -6.55 9.97
N ILE A 95 -0.04 -6.76 9.86
CA ILE A 95 0.77 -6.21 8.76
C ILE A 95 0.29 -6.69 7.38
N LEU A 96 -0.21 -7.93 7.28
CA LEU A 96 -0.73 -8.46 6.02
C LEU A 96 -2.03 -7.76 5.61
N SER A 97 -2.93 -7.56 6.58
CA SER A 97 -4.20 -6.86 6.37
C SER A 97 -3.98 -5.39 6.01
N ILE A 98 -3.04 -4.74 6.67
CA ILE A 98 -2.68 -3.34 6.37
C ILE A 98 -2.07 -3.23 4.97
N ASN A 99 -1.21 -4.16 4.57
CA ASN A 99 -0.66 -4.20 3.21
C ASN A 99 -1.76 -4.40 2.15
N ASN A 100 -2.75 -5.25 2.42
CA ASN A 100 -3.91 -5.41 1.53
C ASN A 100 -4.70 -4.10 1.40
N ALA A 101 -4.98 -3.42 2.52
CA ALA A 101 -5.63 -2.11 2.49
C ALA A 101 -4.82 -1.06 1.72
N ILE A 102 -3.49 -1.07 1.82
CA ILE A 102 -2.61 -0.20 1.03
C ILE A 102 -2.76 -0.49 -0.47
N ASN A 103 -2.81 -1.75 -0.87
CA ASN A 103 -3.02 -2.14 -2.26
C ASN A 103 -4.39 -1.66 -2.77
N GLU A 104 -5.45 -1.81 -1.97
CA GLU A 104 -6.79 -1.31 -2.30
C GLU A 104 -6.81 0.22 -2.46
N ILE A 105 -6.07 0.96 -1.62
CA ILE A 105 -5.90 2.40 -1.77
C ILE A 105 -5.19 2.74 -3.09
N GLN A 106 -4.14 2.01 -3.46
CA GLN A 106 -3.45 2.22 -4.73
C GLN A 106 -4.34 1.91 -5.94
N GLU A 107 -5.16 0.86 -5.85
CA GLU A 107 -6.17 0.53 -6.87
C GLU A 107 -7.23 1.62 -6.99
N LEU A 108 -7.70 2.20 -5.89
CA LEU A 108 -8.61 3.34 -5.87
C LEU A 108 -8.03 4.53 -6.63
N TYR A 109 -6.77 4.89 -6.37
CA TYR A 109 -6.07 5.96 -7.10
C TYR A 109 -5.93 5.64 -8.59
N SER A 110 -5.50 4.43 -8.91
CA SER A 110 -5.32 3.98 -10.30
C SER A 110 -6.64 3.99 -11.08
N SER A 111 -7.74 3.57 -10.47
CA SER A 111 -9.08 3.57 -11.09
C SER A 111 -9.54 4.98 -11.47
N LYS A 112 -9.08 6.00 -10.73
CA LYS A 112 -9.36 7.42 -11.00
C LYS A 112 -8.35 8.06 -11.97
N GLY A 113 -7.38 7.29 -12.45
CA GLY A 113 -6.34 7.75 -13.38
C GLY A 113 -5.07 8.30 -12.71
N TYR A 114 -4.96 8.27 -11.39
CA TYR A 114 -3.76 8.73 -10.66
C TYR A 114 -2.72 7.62 -10.55
N ILE A 115 -2.20 7.17 -11.68
CA ILE A 115 -1.31 6.00 -11.81
C ILE A 115 0.07 6.17 -11.16
N LEU A 116 0.47 7.39 -10.84
CA LEU A 116 1.72 7.69 -10.14
C LEU A 116 1.56 7.75 -8.62
N ALA A 117 0.33 7.71 -8.13
CA ALA A 117 0.05 7.74 -6.71
C ALA A 117 0.57 6.47 -6.03
N ARG A 118 1.23 6.64 -4.90
CA ARG A 118 1.78 5.55 -4.10
C ARG A 118 1.75 5.87 -2.61
N VAL A 119 1.61 4.86 -1.79
CA VAL A 119 1.85 4.99 -0.35
C VAL A 119 3.37 5.02 -0.13
N LYS A 120 3.87 6.19 0.31
CA LYS A 120 5.31 6.45 0.49
C LYS A 120 5.80 5.94 1.83
N LYS A 121 4.97 6.01 2.85
CA LYS A 121 5.32 5.60 4.21
C LYS A 121 4.07 5.19 4.97
N VAL A 122 4.21 4.14 5.75
CA VAL A 122 3.29 3.74 6.80
C VAL A 122 4.07 3.73 8.10
N ALA A 123 3.56 4.40 9.11
CA ALA A 123 4.17 4.43 10.44
C ALA A 123 3.09 4.17 11.48
N ASP A 124 3.37 3.28 12.39
CA ASP A 124 2.57 2.99 13.56
C ASP A 124 3.08 3.82 14.75
N ASP A 125 2.16 4.38 15.49
CA ASP A 125 2.45 5.08 16.73
C ASP A 125 2.15 4.17 17.93
N PRO A 126 2.84 4.35 19.07
CA PRO A 126 2.66 3.53 20.27
C PRO A 126 1.23 3.55 20.85
N ASP A 127 0.44 4.55 20.48
CA ASP A 127 -0.97 4.72 20.85
C ASP A 127 -1.95 3.95 19.96
N GLY A 128 -1.43 3.21 18.97
CA GLY A 128 -2.20 2.38 18.06
C GLY A 128 -2.69 3.11 16.79
N TYR A 129 -2.31 4.39 16.59
CA TYR A 129 -2.58 5.08 15.33
C TYR A 129 -1.63 4.65 14.23
N ILE A 130 -2.15 4.48 13.02
CA ILE A 130 -1.36 4.16 11.83
C ILE A 130 -1.39 5.35 10.88
N ASN A 131 -0.24 5.97 10.67
CA ASN A 131 -0.09 7.13 9.80
C ASN A 131 0.33 6.70 8.39
N ILE A 132 -0.45 7.07 7.39
CA ILE A 132 -0.24 6.75 5.97
C ILE A 132 0.12 8.03 5.24
N LEU A 133 1.31 8.08 4.66
CA LEU A 133 1.76 9.17 3.80
C LEU A 133 1.63 8.75 2.34
N ILE A 134 0.82 9.50 1.59
CA ILE A 134 0.57 9.30 0.17
C ILE A 134 1.35 10.34 -0.63
N ASP A 135 1.99 9.88 -1.70
CA ASP A 135 2.61 10.70 -2.72
C ASP A 135 1.79 10.50 -4.01
N GLU A 136 1.10 11.54 -4.44
CA GLU A 136 0.17 11.45 -5.57
C GLU A 136 0.83 11.59 -6.94
N GLY A 137 2.14 11.88 -6.98
CA GLY A 137 2.89 12.04 -8.23
C GLY A 137 2.62 13.39 -8.89
N VAL A 138 3.27 14.45 -8.35
CA VAL A 138 3.15 15.83 -8.86
C VAL A 138 4.05 16.02 -10.08
N ILE A 139 3.54 16.74 -11.10
CA ILE A 139 4.27 17.09 -12.31
C ILE A 139 5.30 18.18 -12.01
N GLY A 140 6.57 17.93 -12.38
CA GLY A 140 7.68 18.90 -12.33
C GLY A 140 7.62 19.82 -13.55
N ASP A 141 7.84 19.26 -14.73
CA ASP A 141 7.77 20.02 -15.99
C ASP A 141 7.09 19.19 -17.10
N ILE A 142 6.70 19.89 -18.18
CA ILE A 142 6.20 19.30 -19.41
C ILE A 142 7.16 19.69 -20.54
N ILE A 143 7.89 18.68 -21.02
CA ILE A 143 8.93 18.82 -22.04
C ILE A 143 8.40 18.30 -23.35
N VAL A 144 8.46 19.14 -24.38
CA VAL A 144 7.99 18.81 -25.74
C VAL A 144 9.19 18.61 -26.64
N ASP A 145 9.21 17.53 -27.39
CA ASP A 145 10.28 17.22 -28.35
C ASP A 145 9.67 16.78 -29.70
N GLY A 146 10.43 16.95 -30.79
CA GLY A 146 10.02 16.55 -32.15
C GLY A 146 9.17 17.56 -32.89
N ASN A 147 8.78 18.69 -32.33
CA ASN A 147 7.91 19.72 -32.90
C ASN A 147 8.63 20.69 -33.84
N ASN A 148 9.37 20.20 -34.85
CA ASN A 148 10.24 20.99 -35.71
C ASN A 148 9.55 22.16 -36.45
N LYS A 149 8.24 22.08 -36.69
CA LYS A 149 7.46 23.09 -37.38
C LYS A 149 6.48 23.87 -36.50
N THR A 150 6.20 23.35 -35.30
CA THR A 150 5.22 23.92 -34.38
C THR A 150 5.93 24.41 -33.12
N ARG A 151 5.66 25.64 -32.68
CA ARG A 151 6.28 26.19 -31.46
C ARG A 151 5.72 25.50 -30.22
N ASP A 152 6.56 25.24 -29.21
CA ASP A 152 6.22 24.59 -27.94
C ASP A 152 4.96 25.15 -27.30
N PHE A 153 4.78 26.49 -27.28
CA PHE A 153 3.63 27.12 -26.65
C PHE A 153 2.30 26.71 -27.30
N ILE A 154 2.28 26.38 -28.62
CA ILE A 154 1.10 25.90 -29.32
C ILE A 154 0.75 24.49 -28.85
N VAL A 155 1.76 23.63 -28.62
CA VAL A 155 1.58 22.28 -28.06
C VAL A 155 1.09 22.40 -26.63
N LYS A 156 1.83 23.12 -25.78
CA LYS A 156 1.54 23.30 -24.36
C LYS A 156 0.17 23.93 -24.09
N ARG A 157 -0.35 24.74 -25.00
CA ARG A 157 -1.71 25.30 -24.92
C ARG A 157 -2.80 24.25 -25.04
N ASN A 158 -2.53 23.18 -25.76
CA ASN A 158 -3.49 22.07 -25.97
C ASN A 158 -3.40 21.01 -24.88
N ILE A 159 -2.49 21.17 -23.89
CA ILE A 159 -2.31 20.27 -22.77
C ILE A 159 -2.95 20.90 -21.52
N PHE A 160 -3.91 20.20 -20.91
CA PHE A 160 -4.55 20.65 -19.66
C PHE A 160 -3.71 20.38 -18.43
N LEU A 161 -2.95 19.27 -18.44
CA LEU A 161 -1.98 19.01 -17.37
C LEU A 161 -0.97 20.16 -17.29
N LYS A 162 -0.61 20.53 -16.08
CA LYS A 162 0.32 21.65 -15.82
C LYS A 162 1.35 21.26 -14.77
N PRO A 163 2.56 21.84 -14.83
CA PRO A 163 3.50 21.76 -13.72
C PRO A 163 2.85 22.14 -12.38
N GLY A 164 3.16 21.43 -11.33
CA GLY A 164 2.58 21.59 -9.99
C GLY A 164 1.25 20.86 -9.77
N CYS A 165 0.60 20.34 -10.81
CA CYS A 165 -0.60 19.50 -10.65
C CYS A 165 -0.24 18.04 -10.43
N VAL A 166 -1.14 17.28 -9.81
CA VAL A 166 -1.04 15.83 -9.74
C VAL A 166 -1.25 15.22 -11.13
N TYR A 167 -0.39 14.29 -11.53
CA TYR A 167 -0.52 13.62 -12.83
C TYR A 167 -1.78 12.75 -12.87
N ASN A 168 -2.54 12.90 -13.95
CA ASN A 168 -3.72 12.06 -14.21
C ASN A 168 -3.70 11.51 -15.65
N GLU A 169 -3.70 10.19 -15.78
CA GLU A 169 -3.61 9.45 -17.04
C GLU A 169 -4.81 9.74 -17.96
N ASN A 170 -6.02 9.88 -17.39
CA ASN A 170 -7.22 10.14 -18.19
C ASN A 170 -7.16 11.53 -18.84
N THR A 171 -6.64 12.51 -18.08
CA THR A 171 -6.41 13.87 -18.58
C THR A 171 -5.32 13.86 -19.65
N MET A 172 -4.19 13.17 -19.41
CA MET A 172 -3.10 13.05 -20.39
C MET A 172 -3.55 12.39 -21.68
N ARG A 173 -4.33 11.31 -21.58
CA ARG A 173 -4.91 10.64 -22.77
C ARG A 173 -5.80 11.58 -23.56
N SER A 174 -6.64 12.39 -22.89
CA SER A 174 -7.49 13.40 -23.55
C SER A 174 -6.66 14.50 -24.20
N ASP A 175 -5.55 14.89 -23.58
CA ASP A 175 -4.62 15.88 -24.13
C ASP A 175 -3.92 15.35 -25.39
N ILE A 176 -3.46 14.11 -25.39
CA ILE A 176 -2.88 13.43 -26.57
C ILE A 176 -3.90 13.38 -27.71
N LEU A 177 -5.13 12.94 -27.44
CA LEU A 177 -6.19 12.89 -28.45
C LEU A 177 -6.49 14.26 -29.05
N ARG A 178 -6.44 15.32 -28.23
CA ARG A 178 -6.62 16.69 -28.71
C ARG A 178 -5.49 17.15 -29.61
N LEU A 179 -4.24 16.84 -29.25
CA LEU A 179 -3.07 17.13 -30.08
C LEU A 179 -3.15 16.40 -31.43
N MET A 180 -3.49 15.10 -31.42
CA MET A 180 -3.71 14.33 -32.65
C MET A 180 -4.87 14.89 -33.48
N GLY A 181 -5.93 15.36 -32.85
CA GLY A 181 -7.10 15.99 -33.52
C GLY A 181 -6.76 17.28 -34.24
N THR A 182 -5.65 17.94 -33.96
CA THR A 182 -5.17 19.12 -34.71
C THR A 182 -4.64 18.75 -36.10
N GLN A 183 -4.41 17.46 -36.38
CA GLN A 183 -3.78 16.95 -37.61
C GLN A 183 -2.37 17.50 -37.87
N ALA A 184 -1.79 18.21 -36.92
CA ALA A 184 -0.43 18.74 -37.01
C ALA A 184 0.64 17.68 -36.73
N PHE A 185 0.28 16.60 -36.03
CA PHE A 185 1.17 15.55 -35.60
C PHE A 185 0.63 14.20 -36.08
N LYS A 186 1.55 13.32 -36.52
CA LYS A 186 1.21 11.96 -36.97
C LYS A 186 1.12 10.96 -35.84
N ASP A 187 1.95 11.17 -34.83
CA ASP A 187 2.02 10.35 -33.61
C ASP A 187 2.30 11.28 -32.44
N VAL A 188 1.81 10.93 -31.26
CA VAL A 188 2.06 11.65 -30.01
C VAL A 188 2.29 10.62 -28.92
N GLN A 189 3.52 10.55 -28.45
CA GLN A 189 3.92 9.62 -27.39
C GLN A 189 4.26 10.40 -26.12
N ARG A 190 4.04 9.76 -24.97
CA ARG A 190 4.44 10.31 -23.68
C ARG A 190 5.39 9.38 -22.95
N GLU A 191 6.34 9.95 -22.25
CA GLU A 191 7.21 9.27 -21.30
C GLU A 191 7.16 10.03 -19.98
N LEU A 192 7.22 9.29 -18.86
CA LEU A 192 7.24 9.85 -17.51
C LEU A 192 8.59 9.53 -16.89
N LYS A 193 9.28 10.54 -16.38
CA LYS A 193 10.54 10.38 -15.65
C LYS A 193 10.46 11.07 -14.30
N GLN A 194 10.84 10.37 -13.25
CA GLN A 194 10.94 10.97 -11.93
C GLN A 194 12.32 11.64 -11.79
N ASP A 195 12.33 12.91 -11.40
CA ASP A 195 13.55 13.60 -10.96
C ASP A 195 13.85 13.12 -9.51
N GLU A 196 14.93 12.36 -9.35
CA GLU A 196 15.36 11.80 -8.06
C GLU A 196 15.65 12.86 -7.00
N ARG A 197 16.04 14.08 -7.41
CA ARG A 197 16.36 15.16 -6.50
C ARG A 197 15.13 15.85 -5.92
N THR A 198 14.11 16.06 -6.72
CA THR A 198 12.87 16.76 -6.33
C THR A 198 11.75 15.80 -5.98
N GLY A 199 11.78 14.57 -6.50
CA GLY A 199 10.71 13.59 -6.41
C GLY A 199 9.53 13.88 -7.35
N LEU A 200 9.57 14.97 -8.12
CA LEU A 200 8.56 15.34 -9.09
C LEU A 200 8.68 14.50 -10.37
N TYR A 201 7.61 14.47 -11.16
CA TYR A 201 7.59 13.74 -12.42
C TYR A 201 7.60 14.69 -13.61
N ASP A 202 8.60 14.57 -14.48
CA ASP A 202 8.63 15.27 -15.75
C ASP A 202 7.89 14.45 -16.82
N VAL A 203 7.04 15.15 -17.58
CA VAL A 203 6.24 14.57 -18.65
C VAL A 203 6.88 14.96 -19.98
N TYR A 204 7.47 13.98 -20.65
CA TYR A 204 8.04 14.14 -21.99
C TYR A 204 6.97 13.81 -23.03
N ILE A 205 6.76 14.68 -24.00
CA ILE A 205 5.84 14.53 -25.12
C ILE A 205 6.62 14.56 -26.42
N ALA A 206 6.71 13.40 -27.07
CA ALA A 206 7.33 13.26 -28.38
C ALA A 206 6.25 13.37 -29.49
N LEU A 207 6.55 14.19 -30.54
CA LEU A 207 5.62 14.58 -31.60
C LEU A 207 6.13 14.18 -32.99
#